data_ea7a541516d1fa4b9dbb2a68ed0fa2cc
#
_entry.id   ea7a541516d1fa4b9dbb2a68ed0fa2cc
#
_cell.length_a   1.000
_cell.length_b   1.000
_cell.length_c   1.000
_cell.angle_alpha   90.00
_cell.angle_beta   90.00
_cell.angle_gamma   90.00
#
_symmetry.space_group_name_H-M   'P 1'
#
loop_
_entity.id
_entity.type
_entity.pdbx_description
1 polymer ?
#
loop_
_entity_poly.entity_id
_entity_poly.type
_entity_poly.pdbx_seq_one_letter_code
_entity_poly.pdbx_strand_id
1 'polypeptide(L)' 'RYNTQHWRNLRASVLQASPLCKACESVGLITLAQMVDHIEPVRLGGEFWDADNLQPLCNSCHASKSAKERNLDPYGG' A
#
# COMPACT_ATOMS: atom_id res chain seq x y z
N ARG A 1 3.97 -4.23 14.16
CA ARG A 1 3.24 -2.98 13.92
C ARG A 1 1.91 -3.20 13.19
N TYR A 2 1.88 -4.15 12.26
CA TYR A 2 0.69 -4.39 11.43
C TYR A 2 -0.47 -5.01 12.19
N ASN A 3 -0.22 -5.59 13.36
CA ASN A 3 -1.26 -6.23 14.16
C ASN A 3 -1.83 -5.34 15.27
N THR A 4 -1.46 -4.09 15.32
CA THR A 4 -1.96 -3.17 16.35
C THR A 4 -3.32 -2.59 15.97
N GLN A 5 -4.09 -2.20 16.99
CA GLN A 5 -5.36 -1.52 16.75
C GLN A 5 -5.15 -0.19 16.04
N HIS A 6 -4.05 0.50 16.33
CA HIS A 6 -3.70 1.75 15.65
C HIS A 6 -3.56 1.53 14.15
N TRP A 7 -2.84 0.47 13.72
CA TRP A 7 -2.70 0.15 12.30
C TRP A 7 -4.04 -0.18 11.66
N ARG A 8 -4.86 -1.00 12.33
CA ARG A 8 -6.19 -1.37 11.82
C ARG A 8 -7.07 -0.15 11.62
N ASN A 9 -7.05 0.79 12.56
CA ASN A 9 -7.83 2.02 12.46
C ASN A 9 -7.35 2.90 11.31
N LEU A 10 -6.05 3.05 11.17
CA LEU A 10 -5.45 3.83 10.08
C LEU A 10 -5.79 3.22 8.72
N ARG A 11 -5.62 1.90 8.60
CA ARG A 11 -5.93 1.16 7.39
C ARG A 11 -7.41 1.32 7.00
N ALA A 12 -8.30 1.15 7.96
CA ALA A 12 -9.74 1.30 7.73
C ALA A 12 -10.09 2.71 7.27
N SER A 13 -9.46 3.72 7.87
CA SER A 13 -9.63 5.11 7.52
C SER A 13 -9.21 5.38 6.07
N VAL A 14 -8.08 4.84 5.64
CA VAL A 14 -7.60 5.00 4.26
C VAL A 14 -8.56 4.34 3.27
N LEU A 15 -9.01 3.12 3.55
CA LEU A 15 -9.93 2.40 2.67
C LEU A 15 -11.30 3.05 2.61
N GLN A 16 -11.77 3.64 3.71
CA GLN A 16 -13.04 4.33 3.75
C GLN A 16 -13.00 5.61 2.90
N ALA A 17 -11.90 6.35 2.98
CA ALA A 17 -11.72 7.57 2.21
C ALA A 17 -11.45 7.30 0.73
N SER A 18 -10.76 6.19 0.43
CA SER A 18 -10.36 5.84 -0.94
C SER A 18 -10.55 4.35 -1.16
N PRO A 19 -11.76 3.90 -1.51
CA PRO A 19 -12.05 2.48 -1.62
C PRO A 19 -11.53 1.81 -2.89
N LEU A 20 -11.05 2.58 -3.86
CA LEU A 20 -10.60 2.02 -5.13
C LEU A 20 -9.07 1.86 -5.16
N CYS A 21 -8.62 0.81 -5.85
CA CYS A 21 -7.19 0.58 -6.08
C CYS A 21 -6.58 1.78 -6.82
N LYS A 22 -5.58 2.38 -6.21
CA LYS A 22 -4.94 3.58 -6.75
C LYS A 22 -4.22 3.30 -8.07
N ALA A 23 -3.56 2.17 -8.16
CA ALA A 23 -2.84 1.79 -9.37
C ALA A 23 -3.78 1.50 -10.53
N CYS A 24 -4.89 0.78 -10.28
CA CYS A 24 -5.90 0.56 -11.31
C CYS A 24 -6.53 1.86 -11.76
N GLU A 25 -6.84 2.74 -10.81
CA GLU A 25 -7.43 4.04 -11.12
C GLU A 25 -6.53 4.87 -12.05
N SER A 26 -5.21 4.79 -11.85
CA SER A 26 -4.25 5.54 -12.67
C SER A 26 -4.24 5.10 -14.13
N VAL A 27 -4.73 3.90 -14.42
CA VAL A 27 -4.82 3.39 -15.81
C VAL A 27 -6.27 3.27 -16.28
N GLY A 28 -7.19 3.93 -15.58
CA GLY A 28 -8.59 4.00 -16.01
C GLY A 28 -9.45 2.82 -15.61
N LEU A 29 -8.99 1.96 -14.72
CA LEU A 29 -9.74 0.81 -14.25
C LEU A 29 -10.38 1.10 -12.89
N ILE A 30 -11.58 0.57 -12.67
CA ILE A 30 -12.28 0.68 -11.40
C ILE A 30 -12.22 -0.67 -10.70
N THR A 31 -11.36 -0.78 -9.70
CA THR A 31 -11.16 -2.01 -8.96
C THR A 31 -11.17 -1.69 -7.46
N LEU A 32 -11.93 -2.44 -6.68
CA LEU A 32 -11.95 -2.25 -5.23
C LEU A 32 -10.59 -2.62 -4.64
N ALA A 33 -10.11 -1.78 -3.75
CA ALA A 33 -8.89 -2.05 -3.01
C ALA A 33 -9.16 -3.13 -1.95
N GLN A 34 -8.18 -3.96 -1.71
CA GLN A 34 -8.26 -5.04 -0.73
C GLN A 34 -7.27 -4.86 0.40
N MET A 35 -6.34 -3.95 0.24
CA MET A 35 -5.31 -3.69 1.23
C MET A 35 -4.77 -2.27 1.12
N VAL A 36 -4.01 -1.86 2.13
CA VAL A 36 -3.32 -0.58 2.16
C VAL A 36 -1.83 -0.86 2.15
N ASP A 37 -1.11 -0.17 1.31
CA ASP A 37 0.32 -0.34 1.11
C ASP A 37 1.05 0.98 1.34
N HIS A 38 2.32 0.91 1.73
CA HIS A 38 3.17 2.09 1.82
C HIS A 38 3.69 2.45 0.43
N ILE A 39 3.46 3.71 0.01
CA ILE A 39 3.93 4.18 -1.29
C ILE A 39 5.44 4.02 -1.37
N GLU A 40 6.15 4.53 -0.36
CA GLU A 40 7.56 4.25 -0.19
C GLU A 40 7.72 3.24 0.93
N PRO A 41 8.37 2.08 0.67
CA PRO A 41 8.54 1.06 1.68
C PRO A 41 9.27 1.58 2.92
N VAL A 42 8.82 1.16 4.08
CA VAL A 42 9.40 1.58 5.36
C VAL A 42 10.88 1.22 5.42
N ARG A 43 11.26 0.05 4.91
CA ARG A 43 12.66 -0.38 4.89
C ARG A 43 13.55 0.48 4.00
N LEU A 44 12.94 1.26 3.09
CA LEU A 44 13.66 2.17 2.20
C LEU A 44 13.51 3.63 2.64
N GLY A 45 13.04 3.86 3.86
CA GLY A 45 12.93 5.19 4.43
C GLY A 45 11.54 5.79 4.46
N GLY A 46 10.54 5.07 4.00
CA GLY A 46 9.16 5.56 4.01
C GLY A 46 8.58 5.61 5.43
N GLU A 47 7.71 6.58 5.67
CA GLU A 47 7.05 6.74 6.96
C GLU A 47 5.93 5.72 7.13
N PHE A 48 5.93 5.03 8.28
CA PHE A 48 4.94 3.98 8.56
C PHE A 48 3.55 4.56 8.84
N TRP A 49 3.47 5.62 9.62
CA TRP A 49 2.21 6.15 10.13
C TRP A 49 1.65 7.34 9.35
N ASP A 50 2.33 7.77 8.31
CA ASP A 50 1.92 8.93 7.52
C ASP A 50 0.89 8.50 6.48
N ALA A 51 -0.34 9.00 6.60
CA ALA A 51 -1.42 8.70 5.67
C ALA A 51 -1.06 9.09 4.23
N ASP A 52 -0.23 10.09 4.04
CA ASP A 52 0.22 10.51 2.71
C ASP A 52 1.18 9.50 2.07
N ASN A 53 1.75 8.60 2.87
CA ASN A 53 2.58 7.51 2.38
C ASN A 53 1.80 6.20 2.28
N LEU A 54 0.48 6.24 2.39
CA LEU A 54 -0.38 5.05 2.28
C LEU A 54 -1.25 5.13 1.05
N GLN A 55 -1.47 4.00 0.42
CA GLN A 55 -2.34 3.92 -0.75
C GLN A 55 -3.15 2.63 -0.73
N PRO A 56 -4.43 2.69 -1.16
CA PRO A 56 -5.23 1.48 -1.32
C PRO A 56 -4.85 0.75 -2.61
N LEU A 57 -4.67 -0.56 -2.52
CA LEU A 57 -4.32 -1.39 -3.68
C LEU A 57 -5.15 -2.67 -3.69
N CYS A 58 -5.42 -3.19 -4.87
CA CYS A 58 -5.95 -4.54 -5.01
C CYS A 58 -4.79 -5.55 -4.89
N ASN A 59 -5.12 -6.83 -4.67
CA ASN A 59 -4.12 -7.88 -4.48
C ASN A 59 -3.12 -7.96 -5.63
N SER A 60 -3.61 -7.86 -6.84
CA SER A 60 -2.78 -7.98 -8.05
C SER A 60 -1.75 -6.84 -8.13
N CYS A 61 -2.20 -5.61 -7.93
CA CYS A 61 -1.29 -4.46 -7.97
C CYS A 61 -0.30 -4.48 -6.82
N HIS A 62 -0.74 -4.92 -5.64
CA HIS A 62 0.16 -5.06 -4.49
C HIS A 62 1.24 -6.10 -4.76
N ALA A 63 0.88 -7.23 -5.33
CA ALA A 63 1.85 -8.28 -5.67
C ALA A 63 2.88 -7.78 -6.68
N SER A 64 2.42 -7.05 -7.69
CA SER A 64 3.29 -6.47 -8.71
C SER A 64 4.27 -5.46 -8.12
N LYS A 65 3.77 -4.58 -7.25
CA LYS A 65 4.60 -3.59 -6.57
C LYS A 65 5.63 -4.26 -5.66
N SER A 66 5.22 -5.27 -4.90
CA SER A 66 6.13 -6.01 -4.01
C SER A 66 7.26 -6.68 -4.77
N ALA A 67 6.98 -7.23 -5.94
CA ALA A 67 7.99 -7.83 -6.78
C ALA A 67 9.03 -6.80 -7.25
N LYS A 68 8.56 -5.61 -7.64
CA LYS A 68 9.46 -4.52 -8.04
C LYS A 68 10.31 -4.05 -6.86
N GLU A 69 9.73 -3.94 -5.68
CA GLU A 69 10.44 -3.49 -4.48
C GLU A 69 11.51 -4.50 -4.06
N ARG A 70 11.27 -5.78 -4.25
CA ARG A 70 12.29 -6.80 -3.98
C ARG A 70 13.52 -6.62 -4.86
N ASN A 71 13.31 -6.21 -6.11
CA ASN A 71 14.43 -5.95 -7.03
C ASN A 71 15.23 -4.71 -6.63
N LEU A 72 14.63 -3.80 -5.86
CA LEU A 72 15.30 -2.61 -5.36
C LEU A 72 16.01 -2.83 -4.03
N ASP A 73 15.73 -3.95 -3.38
CA ASP A 73 16.30 -4.25 -2.07
C ASP A 73 17.72 -4.79 -2.24
N PRO A 74 18.74 -4.09 -1.76
CA PRO A 74 20.14 -4.54 -1.92
C PRO A 74 20.45 -5.83 -1.16
N TYR A 75 19.63 -6.21 -0.21
CA TYR A 75 19.86 -7.40 0.61
C TYR A 75 18.95 -8.57 0.24
N GLY A 76 17.94 -8.29 -0.54
CA GLY A 76 16.95 -9.27 -0.62
C GLY A 76 16.71 -9.78 -1.95
N GLY A 77 16.72 -10.09 -2.26
CA GLY A 77 16.37 -10.66 -3.32
C GLY A 77 15.15 -11.51 -3.41
#